data_4c851467eadc8829fd61c1e77b60bfd3
#
_entry.id   4c851467eadc8829fd61c1e77b60bfd3
#
_cell.length_a   1.000
_cell.length_b   1.000
_cell.length_c   1.000
_cell.angle_alpha   90.00
_cell.angle_beta   90.00
_cell.angle_gamma   90.00
#
_symmetry.space_group_name_H-M   'P 1'
#
loop_
_entity.id
_entity.type
_entity.pdbx_description
1 polymer ?
#
loop_
_entity_poly.entity_id
_entity_poly.type
_entity_poly.pdbx_seq_one_letter_code
_entity_poly.pdbx_strand_id
1 'polypeptide(L)'
;MTEHMGTTCVQGGYRPGDAEPRQIPVYQSTTWKYDTSEHMGKLFDLEESGYFYTRLQNPTNDYVAAKICEMEGGSAAMLTSSGQAANFFAVFNIAGAGDHVVASSAIYGGTYNLLAHTMHRMGLECTFVSPDCSDEELEAAFRPNTKCVFGETIANPALAVLDIERFANAAHAHGVPLIVDNTFPTPVNCNPIKWGANIVTHSTTKYMDGHGACVGGCIVDAGTFDWMAHADKFPGLTTPDESYHGVVYAEKFGQGGAFITKCTSQLMRDFGSIQSPQHAFILNLGLESLHVRMPQHCKNGQAAAEFLQAHPKIRFVRYPGLQGDPYYELAQKYMPNGTCGVVSFGFEGGRAAAEQFMKSLKLAQIATHVADARTCVLHPANATHRQMNDEELVACGISPDMVRLSCGIESTEDLLADLEQALATV
;
A
#
# COMPACT_ATOMS: atom_id res chain seq x y z
N MET A 1 1.09 -5.20 -27.31
CA MET A 1 0.70 -6.48 -26.67
C MET A 1 0.55 -6.18 -25.20
N THR A 2 -0.58 -6.56 -24.59
CA THR A 2 -0.70 -6.49 -23.14
C THR A 2 0.16 -7.60 -22.53
N GLU A 3 1.22 -7.25 -21.83
CA GLU A 3 2.12 -8.24 -21.22
C GLU A 3 1.45 -8.88 -20.00
N HIS A 4 1.71 -10.16 -19.75
CA HIS A 4 1.24 -10.84 -18.55
C HIS A 4 2.05 -10.41 -17.33
N MET A 5 1.45 -10.43 -16.14
CA MET A 5 2.04 -9.99 -14.88
C MET A 5 3.48 -10.49 -14.67
N GLY A 6 3.76 -11.78 -14.91
CA GLY A 6 5.11 -12.32 -14.76
C GLY A 6 6.13 -11.68 -15.68
N THR A 7 5.74 -11.34 -16.92
CA THR A 7 6.61 -10.61 -17.86
C THR A 7 6.83 -9.19 -17.38
N THR A 8 5.77 -8.50 -16.94
CA THR A 8 5.87 -7.13 -16.41
C THR A 8 6.76 -7.06 -15.16
N CYS A 9 6.64 -8.02 -14.23
CA CYS A 9 7.54 -8.11 -13.07
C CYS A 9 9.02 -8.13 -13.48
N VAL A 10 9.36 -8.88 -14.54
CA VAL A 10 10.76 -9.05 -14.99
C VAL A 10 11.22 -7.94 -15.93
N GLN A 11 10.39 -7.53 -16.91
CA GLN A 11 10.78 -6.67 -18.03
C GLN A 11 10.20 -5.25 -17.96
N GLY A 12 9.27 -4.97 -17.05
CA GLY A 12 8.62 -3.66 -16.98
C GLY A 12 9.55 -2.54 -16.51
N GLY A 13 9.19 -1.31 -16.84
CA GLY A 13 9.82 -0.07 -16.40
C GLY A 13 11.11 0.30 -17.11
N TYR A 14 12.07 -0.58 -17.26
CA TYR A 14 13.34 -0.33 -17.93
C TYR A 14 13.47 -1.16 -19.21
N ARG A 15 13.72 -0.47 -20.31
CA ARG A 15 13.93 -1.10 -21.62
C ARG A 15 15.27 -0.64 -22.19
N PRO A 16 16.33 -1.45 -22.06
CA PRO A 16 17.67 -1.07 -22.54
C PRO A 16 17.69 -0.93 -24.06
N GLY A 17 18.42 0.08 -24.54
CA GLY A 17 18.76 0.24 -25.93
C GLY A 17 19.94 -0.64 -26.37
N ASP A 18 20.42 -0.42 -27.58
CA ASP A 18 21.60 -1.14 -28.08
C ASP A 18 22.85 -0.79 -27.27
N ALA A 19 23.58 -1.82 -26.82
CA ALA A 19 24.78 -1.72 -25.97
C ALA A 19 24.55 -1.07 -24.58
N GLU A 20 23.32 -0.91 -24.13
CA GLU A 20 23.02 -0.45 -22.78
C GLU A 20 23.01 -1.61 -21.75
N PRO A 21 23.22 -1.32 -20.45
CA PRO A 21 23.15 -2.33 -19.42
C PRO A 21 21.81 -3.05 -19.41
N ARG A 22 21.84 -4.38 -19.30
CA ARG A 22 20.59 -5.18 -19.21
C ARG A 22 19.83 -4.97 -17.89
N GLN A 23 20.56 -4.75 -16.79
CA GLN A 23 19.98 -4.43 -15.50
C GLN A 23 19.89 -2.91 -15.34
N ILE A 24 18.89 -2.42 -14.57
CA ILE A 24 18.73 -0.98 -14.35
C ILE A 24 20.02 -0.36 -13.79
N PRO A 25 20.51 0.75 -14.36
CA PRO A 25 21.65 1.46 -13.80
C PRO A 25 21.31 2.12 -12.46
N VAL A 26 22.29 2.18 -11.54
CA VAL A 26 22.17 2.94 -10.29
C VAL A 26 22.80 4.31 -10.47
N TYR A 27 21.99 5.35 -10.56
CA TYR A 27 22.44 6.73 -10.70
C TYR A 27 22.72 7.33 -9.32
N GLN A 28 23.95 7.12 -8.82
CA GLN A 28 24.42 7.62 -7.53
C GLN A 28 24.92 9.07 -7.67
N SER A 29 24.02 10.00 -7.95
CA SER A 29 24.32 11.42 -8.10
C SER A 29 23.25 12.27 -7.42
N THR A 30 23.63 13.41 -6.84
CA THR A 30 22.68 14.39 -6.30
C THR A 30 22.17 15.34 -7.38
N THR A 31 22.99 15.63 -8.40
CA THR A 31 22.74 16.68 -9.42
C THR A 31 23.26 16.21 -10.78
N TRP A 32 22.85 16.95 -11.81
CA TRP A 32 23.26 16.74 -13.20
C TRP A 32 23.96 17.98 -13.76
N LYS A 33 24.83 17.80 -14.76
CA LYS A 33 25.54 18.85 -15.48
C LYS A 33 24.76 19.24 -16.74
N TYR A 34 24.64 20.52 -16.98
CA TYR A 34 24.04 21.11 -18.17
C TYR A 34 25.03 21.93 -18.94
N ASP A 35 24.83 22.09 -20.25
CA ASP A 35 25.65 22.96 -21.09
C ASP A 35 25.23 24.41 -20.99
N THR A 36 23.96 24.69 -20.71
CA THR A 36 23.43 26.06 -20.55
C THR A 36 22.53 26.18 -19.32
N SER A 37 22.50 27.35 -18.69
CA SER A 37 21.56 27.67 -17.61
C SER A 37 20.12 27.77 -18.10
N GLU A 38 19.92 28.12 -19.38
CA GLU A 38 18.59 28.16 -20.00
C GLU A 38 17.94 26.77 -20.04
N HIS A 39 18.67 25.73 -20.48
CA HIS A 39 18.16 24.35 -20.46
C HIS A 39 17.79 23.92 -19.04
N MET A 40 18.66 24.21 -18.06
CA MET A 40 18.35 23.91 -16.66
C MET A 40 17.08 24.66 -16.19
N GLY A 41 16.90 25.93 -16.56
CA GLY A 41 15.71 26.73 -16.24
C GLY A 41 14.42 26.09 -16.74
N LYS A 42 14.39 25.60 -17.97
CA LYS A 42 13.21 24.92 -18.55
C LYS A 42 12.79 23.67 -17.78
N LEU A 43 13.73 22.94 -17.19
CA LEU A 43 13.42 21.79 -16.33
C LEU A 43 12.75 22.25 -15.02
N PHE A 44 13.24 23.34 -14.42
CA PHE A 44 12.62 23.93 -13.22
C PHE A 44 11.23 24.49 -13.50
N ASP A 45 11.00 25.02 -14.70
CA ASP A 45 9.69 25.55 -15.13
C ASP A 45 8.74 24.46 -15.64
N LEU A 46 9.15 23.18 -15.56
CA LEU A 46 8.41 22.04 -16.08
C LEU A 46 8.09 22.14 -17.58
N GLU A 47 8.88 22.89 -18.35
CA GLU A 47 8.73 23.05 -19.80
C GLU A 47 9.35 21.87 -20.56
N GLU A 48 10.42 21.29 -20.01
CA GLU A 48 11.10 20.11 -20.54
C GLU A 48 11.17 19.02 -19.47
N SER A 49 11.24 17.74 -19.92
CA SER A 49 11.43 16.61 -19.01
C SER A 49 12.93 16.32 -18.84
N GLY A 50 13.34 16.00 -17.61
CA GLY A 50 14.73 15.67 -17.31
C GLY A 50 15.03 15.65 -15.82
N TYR A 51 16.29 15.40 -15.50
CA TYR A 51 16.75 15.27 -14.12
C TYR A 51 17.65 16.45 -13.74
N PHE A 52 17.45 17.05 -12.59
CA PHE A 52 18.29 18.13 -12.07
C PHE A 52 18.70 17.93 -10.61
N TYR A 53 17.87 17.28 -9.81
CA TYR A 53 18.17 17.02 -8.41
C TYR A 53 17.49 15.74 -7.92
N THR A 54 18.26 14.81 -7.34
CA THR A 54 17.77 13.48 -6.93
C THR A 54 16.64 13.54 -5.90
N ARG A 55 16.55 14.58 -5.06
CA ARG A 55 15.42 14.71 -4.12
C ARG A 55 14.06 14.74 -4.82
N LEU A 56 13.98 15.27 -6.04
CA LEU A 56 12.74 15.30 -6.82
C LEU A 56 12.61 14.02 -7.64
N GLN A 57 13.62 13.71 -8.44
CA GLN A 57 13.60 12.58 -9.38
C GLN A 57 15.01 12.01 -9.58
N ASN A 58 15.04 10.70 -9.84
CA ASN A 58 16.27 9.97 -10.18
C ASN A 58 15.93 8.86 -11.17
N PRO A 59 16.71 8.66 -12.25
CA PRO A 59 16.41 7.66 -13.28
C PRO A 59 16.20 6.25 -12.72
N THR A 60 16.99 5.83 -11.72
CA THR A 60 16.83 4.51 -11.09
C THR A 60 15.47 4.37 -10.42
N ASN A 61 15.03 5.40 -9.69
CA ASN A 61 13.74 5.41 -9.03
C ASN A 61 12.59 5.39 -10.04
N ASP A 62 12.73 6.14 -11.13
CA ASP A 62 11.69 6.26 -12.16
C ASP A 62 11.53 4.95 -12.93
N TYR A 63 12.60 4.20 -13.20
CA TYR A 63 12.48 2.86 -13.79
C TYR A 63 11.67 1.91 -12.91
N VAL A 64 11.90 1.96 -11.59
CA VAL A 64 11.17 1.08 -10.64
C VAL A 64 9.74 1.55 -10.44
N ALA A 65 9.51 2.86 -10.37
CA ALA A 65 8.17 3.43 -10.32
C ALA A 65 7.35 3.05 -11.57
N ALA A 66 7.96 3.17 -12.76
CA ALA A 66 7.34 2.77 -14.02
C ALA A 66 6.98 1.28 -14.06
N LYS A 67 7.86 0.39 -13.52
CA LYS A 67 7.54 -1.05 -13.39
C LYS A 67 6.32 -1.28 -12.51
N ILE A 68 6.24 -0.66 -11.34
CA ILE A 68 5.07 -0.80 -10.44
C ILE A 68 3.83 -0.21 -11.11
N CYS A 69 3.96 0.91 -11.82
CA CYS A 69 2.90 1.52 -12.61
C CYS A 69 2.33 0.55 -13.67
N GLU A 70 3.21 -0.08 -14.46
CA GLU A 70 2.82 -1.09 -15.44
C GLU A 70 2.13 -2.31 -14.78
N MET A 71 2.64 -2.76 -13.62
CA MET A 71 2.03 -3.87 -12.88
C MET A 71 0.62 -3.55 -12.37
N GLU A 72 0.38 -2.32 -11.87
CA GLU A 72 -0.94 -1.88 -11.42
C GLU A 72 -1.88 -1.49 -12.58
N GLY A 73 -1.34 -1.23 -13.77
CA GLY A 73 -2.10 -0.72 -14.92
C GLY A 73 -2.41 0.77 -14.80
N GLY A 74 -1.54 1.52 -14.13
CA GLY A 74 -1.64 2.97 -13.95
C GLY A 74 -1.08 3.76 -15.13
N SER A 75 -1.20 5.09 -15.06
CA SER A 75 -0.67 6.04 -16.04
C SER A 75 0.62 6.74 -15.60
N ALA A 76 0.80 6.93 -14.29
CA ALA A 76 1.98 7.55 -13.71
C ALA A 76 2.25 6.99 -12.30
N ALA A 77 3.50 7.00 -11.86
CA ALA A 77 3.86 6.57 -10.52
C ALA A 77 5.11 7.29 -10.00
N MET A 78 5.29 7.26 -8.68
CA MET A 78 6.50 7.74 -8.01
C MET A 78 6.84 6.87 -6.81
N LEU A 79 8.14 6.70 -6.52
CA LEU A 79 8.62 6.08 -5.28
C LEU A 79 8.68 7.10 -4.15
N THR A 80 8.48 6.62 -2.93
CA THR A 80 8.65 7.38 -1.67
C THR A 80 9.51 6.60 -0.69
N SER A 81 10.00 7.28 0.35
CA SER A 81 10.89 6.68 1.36
C SER A 81 10.21 5.61 2.24
N SER A 82 8.87 5.56 2.25
CA SER A 82 8.08 4.58 3.01
C SER A 82 6.64 4.54 2.51
N GLY A 83 5.92 3.45 2.81
CA GLY A 83 4.48 3.38 2.55
C GLY A 83 3.69 4.46 3.28
N GLN A 84 4.13 4.86 4.48
CA GLN A 84 3.50 5.94 5.22
C GLN A 84 3.67 7.30 4.54
N ALA A 85 4.82 7.56 3.92
CA ALA A 85 5.02 8.74 3.08
C ALA A 85 4.15 8.69 1.82
N ALA A 86 3.95 7.51 1.22
CA ALA A 86 3.05 7.33 0.09
C ALA A 86 1.61 7.68 0.47
N ASN A 87 1.10 7.16 1.59
CA ASN A 87 -0.26 7.45 2.08
C ASN A 87 -0.43 8.93 2.44
N PHE A 88 0.57 9.53 3.12
CA PHE A 88 0.56 10.96 3.42
C PHE A 88 0.51 11.81 2.16
N PHE A 89 1.40 11.56 1.20
CA PHE A 89 1.46 12.32 -0.05
C PHE A 89 0.20 12.14 -0.90
N ALA A 90 -0.32 10.91 -0.99
CA ALA A 90 -1.52 10.65 -1.78
C ALA A 90 -2.73 11.45 -1.29
N VAL A 91 -2.90 11.58 0.04
CA VAL A 91 -3.99 12.36 0.62
C VAL A 91 -3.65 13.86 0.60
N PHE A 92 -2.46 14.26 1.07
CA PHE A 92 -2.11 15.68 1.23
C PHE A 92 -1.93 16.41 -0.09
N ASN A 93 -1.72 15.70 -1.19
CA ASN A 93 -1.64 16.26 -2.54
C ASN A 93 -2.95 16.93 -2.99
N ILE A 94 -4.09 16.46 -2.47
CA ILE A 94 -5.43 16.90 -2.87
C ILE A 94 -6.31 17.38 -1.71
N ALA A 95 -5.87 17.22 -0.48
CA ALA A 95 -6.59 17.62 0.73
C ALA A 95 -5.66 18.38 1.68
N GLY A 96 -6.12 19.48 2.26
CA GLY A 96 -5.35 20.30 3.17
C GLY A 96 -6.18 20.82 4.34
N ALA A 97 -5.74 21.93 4.96
CA ALA A 97 -6.45 22.54 6.09
C ALA A 97 -7.88 22.96 5.68
N GLY A 98 -8.86 22.55 6.47
CA GLY A 98 -10.29 22.81 6.22
C GLY A 98 -10.96 21.76 5.33
N ASP A 99 -10.22 20.79 4.81
CA ASP A 99 -10.77 19.70 4.01
C ASP A 99 -11.11 18.46 4.86
N HIS A 100 -11.80 17.53 4.24
CA HIS A 100 -12.28 16.30 4.86
C HIS A 100 -11.96 15.06 4.02
N VAL A 101 -11.74 13.94 4.70
CA VAL A 101 -11.52 12.61 4.11
C VAL A 101 -12.49 11.60 4.71
N VAL A 102 -13.06 10.71 3.91
CA VAL A 102 -13.74 9.51 4.39
C VAL A 102 -12.75 8.35 4.33
N ALA A 103 -12.59 7.59 5.39
CA ALA A 103 -11.67 6.46 5.42
C ALA A 103 -12.34 5.21 5.99
N SER A 104 -11.97 4.04 5.47
CA SER A 104 -12.29 2.79 6.14
C SER A 104 -11.62 2.76 7.52
N SER A 105 -12.34 2.30 8.55
CA SER A 105 -11.77 2.11 9.89
C SER A 105 -10.84 0.88 9.95
N ALA A 106 -11.05 -0.08 9.04
CA ALA A 106 -10.18 -1.24 8.88
C ALA A 106 -9.04 -0.89 7.92
N ILE A 107 -8.01 -0.27 8.45
CA ILE A 107 -6.75 0.08 7.76
C ILE A 107 -5.57 -0.11 8.70
N TYR A 108 -4.36 -0.08 8.18
CA TYR A 108 -3.14 -0.15 8.98
C TYR A 108 -3.13 0.91 10.09
N GLY A 109 -2.81 0.50 11.32
CA GLY A 109 -2.86 1.39 12.49
C GLY A 109 -2.00 2.65 12.37
N GLY A 110 -0.89 2.60 11.63
CA GLY A 110 -0.07 3.79 11.33
C GLY A 110 -0.84 4.79 10.44
N THR A 111 -1.59 4.32 9.46
CA THR A 111 -2.40 5.17 8.57
C THR A 111 -3.62 5.71 9.30
N TYR A 112 -4.24 4.89 10.17
CA TYR A 112 -5.30 5.39 11.06
C TYR A 112 -4.80 6.56 11.91
N ASN A 113 -3.66 6.41 12.60
CA ASN A 113 -3.05 7.48 13.38
C ASN A 113 -2.63 8.70 12.53
N LEU A 114 -2.17 8.47 11.31
CA LEU A 114 -1.86 9.56 10.37
C LEU A 114 -3.09 10.43 10.13
N LEU A 115 -4.21 9.82 9.75
CA LEU A 115 -5.44 10.54 9.42
C LEU A 115 -6.13 11.10 10.68
N ALA A 116 -6.26 10.30 11.74
CA ALA A 116 -6.99 10.68 12.94
C ALA A 116 -6.29 11.75 13.81
N HIS A 117 -4.94 11.77 13.81
CA HIS A 117 -4.19 12.61 14.74
C HIS A 117 -3.20 13.54 14.04
N THR A 118 -2.33 13.02 13.17
CA THR A 118 -1.27 13.83 12.58
C THR A 118 -1.81 14.85 11.59
N MET A 119 -2.61 14.41 10.63
CA MET A 119 -3.22 15.30 9.64
C MET A 119 -4.32 16.18 10.24
N HIS A 120 -4.99 15.71 11.30
CA HIS A 120 -5.93 16.54 12.06
C HIS A 120 -5.24 17.78 12.64
N ARG A 121 -3.99 17.67 13.14
CA ARG A 121 -3.19 18.83 13.58
C ARG A 121 -2.82 19.79 12.44
N MET A 122 -2.87 19.30 11.19
CA MET A 122 -2.69 20.10 9.97
C MET A 122 -4.01 20.71 9.47
N GLY A 123 -5.11 20.52 10.20
CA GLY A 123 -6.44 21.05 9.88
C GLY A 123 -7.27 20.17 8.97
N LEU A 124 -6.83 18.94 8.66
CA LEU A 124 -7.60 17.96 7.87
C LEU A 124 -8.49 17.14 8.79
N GLU A 125 -9.76 17.01 8.45
CA GLU A 125 -10.69 16.16 9.17
C GLU A 125 -10.90 14.81 8.50
N CYS A 126 -11.17 13.75 9.30
CA CYS A 126 -11.42 12.41 8.80
C CYS A 126 -12.65 11.79 9.48
N THR A 127 -13.57 11.23 8.69
CA THR A 127 -14.64 10.37 9.17
C THR A 127 -14.31 8.92 8.83
N PHE A 128 -14.22 8.08 9.87
CA PHE A 128 -14.01 6.64 9.68
C PHE A 128 -15.34 5.90 9.60
N VAL A 129 -15.45 4.99 8.63
CA VAL A 129 -16.59 4.09 8.45
C VAL A 129 -16.14 2.64 8.50
N SER A 130 -16.98 1.75 9.00
CA SER A 130 -16.70 0.31 8.91
C SER A 130 -16.63 -0.12 7.43
N PRO A 131 -15.74 -1.05 7.04
CA PRO A 131 -15.81 -1.65 5.70
C PRO A 131 -17.16 -2.34 5.44
N ASP A 132 -17.83 -2.78 6.51
CA ASP A 132 -19.14 -3.45 6.49
C ASP A 132 -20.31 -2.49 6.78
N CYS A 133 -20.09 -1.15 6.77
CA CYS A 133 -21.15 -0.17 6.98
C CYS A 133 -22.24 -0.29 5.90
N SER A 134 -23.47 0.14 6.22
CA SER A 134 -24.53 0.22 5.22
C SER A 134 -24.23 1.30 4.16
N ASP A 135 -24.96 1.29 3.03
CA ASP A 135 -24.81 2.33 2.01
C ASP A 135 -25.25 3.70 2.56
N GLU A 136 -26.26 3.72 3.44
CA GLU A 136 -26.73 4.94 4.11
C GLU A 136 -25.67 5.50 5.08
N GLU A 137 -24.96 4.64 5.81
CA GLU A 137 -23.87 5.04 6.69
C GLU A 137 -22.67 5.58 5.90
N LEU A 138 -22.33 4.92 4.79
CA LEU A 138 -21.27 5.39 3.91
C LEU A 138 -21.61 6.74 3.29
N GLU A 139 -22.83 6.89 2.79
CA GLU A 139 -23.32 8.15 2.21
C GLU A 139 -23.33 9.29 3.24
N ALA A 140 -23.77 9.03 4.48
CA ALA A 140 -23.80 10.00 5.56
C ALA A 140 -22.41 10.47 6.03
N ALA A 141 -21.35 9.75 5.68
CA ALA A 141 -19.98 10.12 6.02
C ALA A 141 -19.43 11.26 5.13
N PHE A 142 -20.01 11.49 3.97
CA PHE A 142 -19.54 12.54 3.05
C PHE A 142 -19.97 13.93 3.51
N ARG A 143 -19.11 14.91 3.29
CA ARG A 143 -19.33 16.34 3.57
C ARG A 143 -19.06 17.15 2.31
N PRO A 144 -19.55 18.39 2.19
CA PRO A 144 -19.28 19.24 1.02
C PRO A 144 -17.78 19.44 0.73
N ASN A 145 -16.94 19.43 1.78
CA ASN A 145 -15.49 19.60 1.72
C ASN A 145 -14.72 18.25 1.68
N THR A 146 -15.39 17.12 1.45
CA THR A 146 -14.72 15.83 1.26
C THR A 146 -13.89 15.86 -0.03
N LYS A 147 -12.63 15.41 0.07
CA LYS A 147 -11.66 15.42 -1.05
C LYS A 147 -11.29 14.03 -1.56
N CYS A 148 -11.36 13.01 -0.74
CA CYS A 148 -11.11 11.63 -1.16
C CYS A 148 -11.74 10.62 -0.21
N VAL A 149 -11.82 9.39 -0.69
CA VAL A 149 -12.07 8.20 0.13
C VAL A 149 -10.77 7.42 0.22
N PHE A 150 -10.43 6.89 1.40
CA PHE A 150 -9.24 6.07 1.63
C PHE A 150 -9.62 4.69 2.17
N GLY A 151 -9.01 3.64 1.60
CA GLY A 151 -9.18 2.27 2.08
C GLY A 151 -7.94 1.42 1.90
N GLU A 152 -7.95 0.21 2.42
CA GLU A 152 -6.90 -0.78 2.27
C GLU A 152 -7.51 -2.07 1.73
N THR A 153 -6.95 -2.66 0.68
CA THR A 153 -7.52 -3.86 0.02
C THR A 153 -7.72 -5.01 1.00
N ILE A 154 -6.71 -5.30 1.82
CA ILE A 154 -6.77 -6.25 2.95
C ILE A 154 -6.18 -5.57 4.17
N ALA A 155 -7.01 -5.31 5.17
CA ALA A 155 -6.63 -4.59 6.38
C ALA A 155 -5.66 -5.37 7.28
N ASN A 156 -4.71 -4.70 7.89
CA ASN A 156 -3.76 -5.28 8.85
C ASN A 156 -4.05 -4.74 10.29
N PRO A 157 -4.32 -5.59 11.30
CA PRO A 157 -4.23 -7.06 11.30
C PRO A 157 -5.58 -7.79 11.15
N ALA A 158 -6.68 -7.06 11.02
CA ALA A 158 -8.05 -7.61 11.06
C ALA A 158 -8.38 -8.48 9.83
N LEU A 159 -7.65 -8.33 8.72
CA LEU A 159 -7.82 -9.02 7.43
C LEU A 159 -9.20 -8.82 6.79
N ALA A 160 -9.88 -7.72 7.14
CA ALA A 160 -11.07 -7.28 6.43
C ALA A 160 -10.73 -6.92 4.98
N VAL A 161 -11.57 -7.31 4.05
CA VAL A 161 -11.43 -6.98 2.62
C VAL A 161 -12.36 -5.82 2.28
N LEU A 162 -11.82 -4.77 1.68
CA LEU A 162 -12.60 -3.63 1.21
C LEU A 162 -13.43 -4.03 -0.01
N ASP A 163 -14.72 -3.71 -0.04
CA ASP A 163 -15.49 -3.73 -1.28
C ASP A 163 -15.11 -2.50 -2.14
N ILE A 164 -14.05 -2.68 -2.94
CA ILE A 164 -13.41 -1.59 -3.70
C ILE A 164 -14.40 -0.91 -4.63
N GLU A 165 -15.20 -1.69 -5.37
CA GLU A 165 -16.15 -1.16 -6.34
C GLU A 165 -17.26 -0.34 -5.65
N ARG A 166 -17.75 -0.80 -4.51
CA ARG A 166 -18.75 -0.09 -3.70
C ARG A 166 -18.21 1.25 -3.20
N PHE A 167 -17.01 1.27 -2.63
CA PHE A 167 -16.38 2.49 -2.13
C PHE A 167 -16.00 3.45 -3.27
N ALA A 168 -15.58 2.92 -4.43
CA ALA A 168 -15.31 3.71 -5.64
C ALA A 168 -16.58 4.39 -6.15
N ASN A 169 -17.69 3.64 -6.25
CA ASN A 169 -18.97 4.18 -6.71
C ASN A 169 -19.46 5.31 -5.79
N ALA A 170 -19.39 5.14 -4.47
CA ALA A 170 -19.73 6.18 -3.51
C ALA A 170 -18.82 7.41 -3.65
N ALA A 171 -17.50 7.22 -3.75
CA ALA A 171 -16.54 8.32 -3.95
C ALA A 171 -16.85 9.11 -5.23
N HIS A 172 -17.04 8.42 -6.35
CA HIS A 172 -17.31 9.03 -7.64
C HIS A 172 -18.66 9.75 -7.69
N ALA A 173 -19.70 9.24 -7.02
CA ALA A 173 -20.98 9.92 -6.88
C ALA A 173 -20.85 11.30 -6.21
N HIS A 174 -19.88 11.44 -5.30
CA HIS A 174 -19.54 12.70 -4.65
C HIS A 174 -18.44 13.50 -5.38
N GLY A 175 -18.01 13.07 -6.57
CA GLY A 175 -16.97 13.75 -7.36
C GLY A 175 -15.61 13.79 -6.66
N VAL A 176 -15.23 12.73 -5.95
CA VAL A 176 -13.92 12.58 -5.28
C VAL A 176 -13.28 11.24 -5.65
N PRO A 177 -11.93 11.14 -5.66
CA PRO A 177 -11.24 9.90 -5.97
C PRO A 177 -11.25 8.91 -4.78
N LEU A 178 -11.17 7.61 -5.12
CA LEU A 178 -10.82 6.55 -4.17
C LEU A 178 -9.32 6.30 -4.20
N ILE A 179 -8.68 6.33 -3.03
CA ILE A 179 -7.29 5.94 -2.77
C ILE A 179 -7.29 4.59 -2.07
N VAL A 180 -6.54 3.61 -2.60
CA VAL A 180 -6.46 2.26 -2.02
C VAL A 180 -5.02 1.87 -1.73
N ASP A 181 -4.73 1.53 -0.49
CA ASP A 181 -3.47 0.87 -0.13
C ASP A 181 -3.57 -0.62 -0.49
N ASN A 182 -2.76 -1.05 -1.48
CA ASN A 182 -2.77 -2.41 -2.02
C ASN A 182 -1.53 -3.22 -1.60
N THR A 183 -0.99 -2.93 -0.43
CA THR A 183 0.28 -3.50 0.06
C THR A 183 0.24 -5.02 0.19
N PHE A 184 -0.84 -5.62 0.73
CA PHE A 184 -0.89 -7.07 1.00
C PHE A 184 -1.15 -7.90 -0.26
N PRO A 185 -2.15 -7.63 -1.09
CA PRO A 185 -2.36 -8.41 -2.30
C PRO A 185 -1.26 -8.21 -3.32
N THR A 186 -0.65 -7.05 -3.37
CA THR A 186 0.23 -6.58 -4.45
C THR A 186 -0.50 -6.60 -5.81
N PRO A 187 0.04 -6.02 -6.88
CA PRO A 187 -0.55 -6.10 -8.21
C PRO A 187 -0.67 -7.53 -8.75
N VAL A 188 0.07 -8.49 -8.16
CA VAL A 188 0.01 -9.91 -8.57
C VAL A 188 -1.36 -10.52 -8.27
N ASN A 189 -1.94 -10.19 -7.11
CA ASN A 189 -3.21 -10.79 -6.67
C ASN A 189 -4.41 -9.85 -6.87
N CYS A 190 -4.22 -8.52 -6.80
CA CYS A 190 -5.27 -7.53 -6.97
C CYS A 190 -4.78 -6.31 -7.72
N ASN A 191 -5.57 -5.80 -8.66
CA ASN A 191 -5.40 -4.49 -9.27
C ASN A 191 -6.61 -3.61 -8.93
N PRO A 192 -6.58 -2.80 -7.88
CA PRO A 192 -7.70 -1.96 -7.46
C PRO A 192 -8.20 -1.00 -8.54
N ILE A 193 -7.32 -0.56 -9.44
CA ILE A 193 -7.66 0.31 -10.59
C ILE A 193 -8.76 -0.31 -11.45
N LYS A 194 -8.76 -1.63 -11.66
CA LYS A 194 -9.79 -2.33 -12.42
C LYS A 194 -11.18 -2.27 -11.79
N TRP A 195 -11.24 -1.92 -10.51
CA TRP A 195 -12.44 -1.86 -9.69
C TRP A 195 -12.82 -0.43 -9.28
N GLY A 196 -12.19 0.57 -9.93
CA GLY A 196 -12.53 1.97 -9.75
C GLY A 196 -11.63 2.76 -8.81
N ALA A 197 -10.59 2.20 -8.23
CA ALA A 197 -9.59 2.99 -7.51
C ALA A 197 -8.88 3.95 -8.48
N ASN A 198 -8.73 5.20 -8.07
CA ASN A 198 -8.09 6.23 -8.88
C ASN A 198 -6.61 6.39 -8.52
N ILE A 199 -6.28 6.20 -7.25
CA ILE A 199 -4.90 6.24 -6.74
C ILE A 199 -4.65 4.95 -5.95
N VAL A 200 -3.51 4.32 -6.19
CA VAL A 200 -3.07 3.14 -5.43
C VAL A 200 -1.78 3.47 -4.71
N THR A 201 -1.70 3.10 -3.44
CA THR A 201 -0.48 3.22 -2.64
C THR A 201 0.06 1.86 -2.23
N HIS A 202 1.35 1.80 -1.99
CA HIS A 202 2.04 0.60 -1.51
C HIS A 202 3.09 0.94 -0.47
N SER A 203 3.17 0.14 0.57
CA SER A 203 4.41 -0.04 1.31
C SER A 203 5.27 -1.06 0.57
N THR A 204 6.21 -0.60 -0.25
CA THR A 204 7.12 -1.48 -0.99
C THR A 204 8.06 -2.26 -0.06
N THR A 205 8.14 -1.86 1.22
CA THR A 205 8.82 -2.53 2.33
C THR A 205 8.40 -4.01 2.49
N LYS A 206 7.18 -4.36 2.03
CA LYS A 206 6.51 -5.64 2.29
C LYS A 206 6.82 -6.64 1.17
N TYR A 207 5.82 -7.34 0.64
CA TYR A 207 6.00 -8.35 -0.41
C TYR A 207 6.78 -7.87 -1.63
N MET A 208 6.70 -6.58 -1.99
CA MET A 208 7.41 -6.07 -3.17
C MET A 208 8.93 -6.18 -3.00
N ASP A 209 9.50 -5.71 -1.87
CA ASP A 209 10.89 -6.02 -1.50
C ASP A 209 11.03 -7.51 -1.15
N GLY A 210 10.17 -8.01 -0.27
CA GLY A 210 10.03 -9.42 0.10
C GLY A 210 11.19 -10.01 0.90
N HIS A 211 12.19 -9.22 1.26
CA HIS A 211 13.41 -9.68 1.92
C HIS A 211 13.65 -8.97 3.25
N GLY A 212 12.81 -7.99 3.61
CA GLY A 212 13.00 -7.16 4.80
C GLY A 212 14.26 -6.30 4.72
N ALA A 213 14.71 -5.97 3.50
CA ALA A 213 15.96 -5.29 3.24
C ALA A 213 15.79 -3.77 3.11
N CYS A 214 14.70 -3.31 2.50
CA CYS A 214 14.51 -1.90 2.18
C CYS A 214 13.15 -1.37 2.64
N VAL A 215 13.15 -0.25 3.33
CA VAL A 215 11.94 0.54 3.56
C VAL A 215 11.66 1.39 2.33
N GLY A 216 10.41 1.41 1.87
CA GLY A 216 9.99 2.22 0.74
C GLY A 216 8.49 2.26 0.57
N GLY A 217 8.04 3.10 -0.34
CA GLY A 217 6.65 3.22 -0.76
C GLY A 217 6.52 3.58 -2.22
N CYS A 218 5.32 3.47 -2.74
CA CYS A 218 4.98 3.87 -4.11
C CYS A 218 3.57 4.44 -4.15
N ILE A 219 3.37 5.43 -5.01
CA ILE A 219 2.06 5.96 -5.39
C ILE A 219 1.89 5.71 -6.87
N VAL A 220 0.74 5.17 -7.27
CA VAL A 220 0.35 4.96 -8.66
C VAL A 220 -0.95 5.72 -8.92
N ASP A 221 -0.94 6.56 -9.94
CA ASP A 221 -2.14 7.22 -10.46
C ASP A 221 -2.72 6.39 -11.62
N ALA A 222 -3.98 6.02 -11.52
CA ALA A 222 -4.70 5.33 -12.59
C ALA A 222 -4.86 6.20 -13.84
N GLY A 223 -4.85 7.53 -13.69
CA GLY A 223 -5.17 8.48 -14.75
C GLY A 223 -6.65 8.48 -15.15
N THR A 224 -7.53 8.00 -14.29
CA THR A 224 -8.96 7.83 -14.58
C THR A 224 -9.85 8.89 -13.95
N PHE A 225 -9.35 9.68 -13.00
CA PHE A 225 -10.14 10.72 -12.35
C PHE A 225 -10.05 12.05 -13.12
N ASP A 226 -11.19 12.58 -13.50
CA ASP A 226 -11.27 13.87 -14.24
C ASP A 226 -11.22 15.05 -13.27
N TRP A 227 -10.00 15.55 -13.02
CA TRP A 227 -9.76 16.70 -12.14
C TRP A 227 -10.46 17.96 -12.61
N MET A 228 -10.54 18.18 -13.94
CA MET A 228 -11.16 19.39 -14.52
C MET A 228 -12.68 19.36 -14.39
N ALA A 229 -13.32 18.19 -14.48
CA ALA A 229 -14.75 18.05 -14.23
C ALA A 229 -15.15 18.40 -12.77
N HIS A 230 -14.19 18.33 -11.84
CA HIS A 230 -14.37 18.62 -10.41
C HIS A 230 -13.44 19.75 -9.93
N ALA A 231 -13.20 20.74 -10.79
CA ALA A 231 -12.21 21.82 -10.57
C ALA A 231 -12.44 22.60 -9.28
N ASP A 232 -13.67 22.82 -8.89
CA ASP A 232 -14.05 23.49 -7.63
C ASP A 232 -13.58 22.75 -6.38
N LYS A 233 -13.47 21.43 -6.45
CA LYS A 233 -12.97 20.61 -5.34
C LYS A 233 -11.46 20.53 -5.29
N PHE A 234 -10.77 20.64 -6.42
CA PHE A 234 -9.33 20.40 -6.53
C PHE A 234 -8.56 21.61 -7.10
N PRO A 235 -8.69 22.80 -6.48
CA PRO A 235 -8.03 24.02 -7.00
C PRO A 235 -6.51 23.84 -7.10
N GLY A 236 -5.86 23.08 -6.21
CA GLY A 236 -4.42 22.83 -6.28
C GLY A 236 -3.94 22.09 -7.53
N LEU A 237 -4.84 21.47 -8.32
CA LEU A 237 -4.52 20.85 -9.60
C LEU A 237 -5.08 21.62 -10.80
N THR A 238 -6.11 22.44 -10.59
CA THR A 238 -6.95 23.00 -11.65
C THR A 238 -6.91 24.52 -11.73
N THR A 239 -6.16 25.19 -10.84
CA THR A 239 -5.93 26.65 -10.88
C THR A 239 -4.42 26.91 -10.97
N PRO A 240 -4.02 28.15 -11.41
CA PRO A 240 -2.61 28.51 -11.50
C PRO A 240 -1.85 28.35 -10.19
N ASP A 241 -0.73 27.61 -10.23
CA ASP A 241 0.17 27.43 -9.10
C ASP A 241 1.18 28.58 -9.01
N GLU A 242 1.12 29.35 -7.93
CA GLU A 242 2.04 30.47 -7.70
C GLU A 242 3.51 30.05 -7.57
N SER A 243 3.78 28.81 -7.11
CA SER A 243 5.14 28.30 -6.94
C SER A 243 5.77 27.81 -8.24
N TYR A 244 4.97 27.68 -9.33
CA TYR A 244 5.39 27.25 -10.66
C TYR A 244 4.88 28.18 -11.77
N HIS A 245 5.04 29.50 -11.59
CA HIS A 245 4.74 30.52 -12.61
C HIS A 245 3.34 30.42 -13.22
N GLY A 246 2.36 29.98 -12.43
CA GLY A 246 0.97 29.88 -12.88
C GLY A 246 0.64 28.59 -13.65
N VAL A 247 1.42 27.53 -13.51
CA VAL A 247 1.10 26.23 -14.09
C VAL A 247 -0.22 25.69 -13.55
N VAL A 248 -1.11 25.27 -14.43
CA VAL A 248 -2.30 24.50 -14.11
C VAL A 248 -1.99 23.02 -14.42
N TYR A 249 -1.79 22.21 -13.38
CA TYR A 249 -1.29 20.84 -13.55
C TYR A 249 -2.20 19.97 -14.41
N ALA A 250 -3.53 20.05 -14.19
CA ALA A 250 -4.49 19.23 -14.92
C ALA A 250 -4.57 19.60 -16.42
N GLU A 251 -4.38 20.89 -16.76
CA GLU A 251 -4.33 21.33 -18.15
C GLU A 251 -3.00 20.93 -18.83
N LYS A 252 -1.86 21.19 -18.13
CA LYS A 252 -0.53 21.00 -18.73
C LYS A 252 -0.14 19.54 -18.88
N PHE A 253 -0.46 18.70 -17.87
CA PHE A 253 -0.03 17.30 -17.81
C PHE A 253 -1.18 16.30 -18.03
N GLY A 254 -2.40 16.81 -18.21
CA GLY A 254 -3.59 16.00 -18.44
C GLY A 254 -3.99 15.17 -17.21
N GLN A 255 -5.07 14.44 -17.37
CA GLN A 255 -5.68 13.63 -16.33
C GLN A 255 -4.73 12.57 -15.75
N GLY A 256 -3.89 11.96 -16.60
CA GLY A 256 -2.98 10.87 -16.20
C GLY A 256 -1.63 11.29 -15.67
N GLY A 257 -1.27 12.59 -15.75
CA GLY A 257 0.05 13.07 -15.30
C GLY A 257 0.00 14.12 -14.19
N ALA A 258 -1.11 14.84 -14.05
CA ALA A 258 -1.25 15.98 -13.15
C ALA A 258 -0.97 15.63 -11.69
N PHE A 259 -1.55 14.54 -11.19
CA PHE A 259 -1.46 14.15 -9.78
C PHE A 259 -0.02 13.84 -9.36
N ILE A 260 0.68 12.97 -10.10
CA ILE A 260 2.07 12.59 -9.79
C ILE A 260 3.03 13.75 -10.03
N THR A 261 2.82 14.55 -11.08
CA THR A 261 3.67 15.73 -11.33
C THR A 261 3.60 16.74 -10.19
N LYS A 262 2.37 17.05 -9.72
CA LYS A 262 2.21 17.95 -8.56
C LYS A 262 2.83 17.35 -7.30
N CYS A 263 2.59 16.07 -7.04
CA CYS A 263 3.15 15.39 -5.89
C CYS A 263 4.70 15.45 -5.88
N THR A 264 5.33 15.25 -7.03
CA THR A 264 6.79 15.35 -7.21
C THR A 264 7.28 16.79 -7.09
N SER A 265 6.66 17.71 -7.81
CA SER A 265 7.12 19.09 -7.91
C SER A 265 6.90 19.92 -6.63
N GLN A 266 5.91 19.57 -5.82
CA GLN A 266 5.63 20.23 -4.55
C GLN A 266 6.01 19.35 -3.35
N LEU A 267 5.30 18.24 -3.12
CA LEU A 267 5.47 17.48 -1.88
C LEU A 267 6.84 16.81 -1.77
N MET A 268 7.31 16.14 -2.84
CA MET A 268 8.65 15.56 -2.84
C MET A 268 9.75 16.64 -2.76
N ARG A 269 9.59 17.74 -3.49
CA ARG A 269 10.51 18.89 -3.43
C ARG A 269 10.65 19.41 -2.01
N ASP A 270 9.53 19.62 -1.31
CA ASP A 270 9.49 20.36 -0.05
C ASP A 270 9.70 19.45 1.17
N PHE A 271 9.15 18.23 1.19
CA PHE A 271 9.27 17.27 2.30
C PHE A 271 10.43 16.28 2.11
N GLY A 272 10.87 16.03 0.88
CA GLY A 272 12.08 15.26 0.60
C GLY A 272 12.01 13.77 0.92
N SER A 273 10.84 13.15 0.91
CA SER A 273 10.65 11.71 1.22
C SER A 273 11.07 10.79 0.07
N ILE A 274 12.23 11.05 -0.55
CA ILE A 274 12.74 10.23 -1.65
C ILE A 274 13.32 8.89 -1.15
N GLN A 275 13.12 7.84 -1.92
CA GLN A 275 13.83 6.58 -1.73
C GLN A 275 15.24 6.67 -2.34
N SER A 276 16.22 6.10 -1.65
CA SER A 276 17.59 6.00 -2.20
C SER A 276 17.61 5.20 -3.51
N PRO A 277 18.38 5.61 -4.54
CA PRO A 277 18.54 4.82 -5.77
C PRO A 277 19.07 3.41 -5.54
N GLN A 278 19.89 3.19 -4.51
CA GLN A 278 20.34 1.85 -4.11
C GLN A 278 19.18 1.01 -3.58
N HIS A 279 18.28 1.58 -2.76
CA HIS A 279 17.09 0.88 -2.29
C HIS A 279 16.11 0.61 -3.44
N ALA A 280 15.96 1.55 -4.38
CA ALA A 280 15.16 1.33 -5.57
C ALA A 280 15.70 0.16 -6.41
N PHE A 281 17.03 0.05 -6.57
CA PHE A 281 17.66 -1.09 -7.23
C PHE A 281 17.37 -2.42 -6.50
N ILE A 282 17.51 -2.47 -5.18
CA ILE A 282 17.20 -3.68 -4.38
C ILE A 282 15.71 -4.04 -4.51
N LEU A 283 14.83 -3.04 -4.46
CA LEU A 283 13.39 -3.23 -4.69
C LEU A 283 13.12 -3.83 -6.08
N ASN A 284 13.83 -3.38 -7.12
CA ASN A 284 13.70 -3.97 -8.46
C ASN A 284 13.99 -5.49 -8.46
N LEU A 285 15.03 -5.93 -7.74
CA LEU A 285 15.33 -7.36 -7.61
C LEU A 285 14.21 -8.13 -6.92
N GLY A 286 13.59 -7.53 -5.90
CA GLY A 286 12.39 -8.07 -5.25
C GLY A 286 11.20 -8.20 -6.21
N LEU A 287 10.93 -7.15 -7.00
CA LEU A 287 9.84 -7.13 -7.97
C LEU A 287 9.99 -8.20 -9.06
N GLU A 288 11.23 -8.46 -9.53
CA GLU A 288 11.48 -9.46 -10.58
C GLU A 288 11.03 -10.87 -10.18
N SER A 289 11.01 -11.20 -8.89
CA SER A 289 10.56 -12.50 -8.37
C SER A 289 9.17 -12.47 -7.72
N LEU A 290 8.49 -11.32 -7.67
CA LEU A 290 7.24 -11.16 -6.94
C LEU A 290 6.15 -12.14 -7.40
N HIS A 291 6.01 -12.31 -8.72
CA HIS A 291 4.99 -13.18 -9.34
C HIS A 291 5.16 -14.67 -9.03
N VAL A 292 6.35 -15.11 -8.61
CA VAL A 292 6.61 -16.49 -8.16
C VAL A 292 6.60 -16.62 -6.65
N ARG A 293 6.89 -15.54 -5.89
CA ARG A 293 6.84 -15.55 -4.43
C ARG A 293 5.40 -15.46 -3.90
N MET A 294 4.56 -14.59 -4.49
CA MET A 294 3.19 -14.41 -4.02
C MET A 294 2.36 -15.70 -4.00
N PRO A 295 2.37 -16.56 -5.03
CA PRO A 295 1.69 -17.86 -4.96
C PRO A 295 2.18 -18.74 -3.81
N GLN A 296 3.48 -18.75 -3.49
CA GLN A 296 4.00 -19.53 -2.37
C GLN A 296 3.58 -18.95 -1.01
N HIS A 297 3.60 -17.60 -0.86
CA HIS A 297 3.06 -16.95 0.33
C HIS A 297 1.58 -17.28 0.55
N CYS A 298 0.76 -17.21 -0.50
CA CYS A 298 -0.67 -17.54 -0.43
C CYS A 298 -0.89 -19.02 -0.12
N LYS A 299 -0.12 -19.93 -0.73
CA LYS A 299 -0.17 -21.37 -0.43
C LYS A 299 0.13 -21.65 1.04
N ASN A 300 1.18 -21.05 1.58
CA ASN A 300 1.55 -21.21 2.98
C ASN A 300 0.52 -20.58 3.92
N GLY A 301 -0.02 -19.39 3.57
CA GLY A 301 -1.09 -18.76 4.32
C GLY A 301 -2.36 -19.60 4.36
N GLN A 302 -2.78 -20.15 3.23
CA GLN A 302 -3.95 -21.03 3.13
C GLN A 302 -3.76 -22.31 3.99
N ALA A 303 -2.62 -22.99 3.82
CA ALA A 303 -2.33 -24.22 4.57
C ALA A 303 -2.25 -23.97 6.09
N ALA A 304 -1.63 -22.88 6.50
CA ALA A 304 -1.58 -22.50 7.92
C ALA A 304 -2.98 -22.15 8.46
N ALA A 305 -3.79 -21.42 7.70
CA ALA A 305 -5.15 -21.07 8.11
C ALA A 305 -6.05 -22.30 8.26
N GLU A 306 -6.02 -23.22 7.30
CA GLU A 306 -6.76 -24.50 7.36
C GLU A 306 -6.31 -25.36 8.54
N PHE A 307 -5.00 -25.49 8.75
CA PHE A 307 -4.42 -26.24 9.87
C PHE A 307 -4.88 -25.64 11.23
N LEU A 308 -4.76 -24.31 11.38
CA LEU A 308 -5.16 -23.64 12.61
C LEU A 308 -6.68 -23.72 12.85
N GLN A 309 -7.48 -23.58 11.80
CA GLN A 309 -8.94 -23.68 11.91
C GLN A 309 -9.42 -25.07 12.41
N ALA A 310 -8.72 -26.13 12.03
CA ALA A 310 -9.01 -27.49 12.47
C ALA A 310 -8.47 -27.83 13.88
N HIS A 311 -7.60 -26.98 14.46
CA HIS A 311 -6.92 -27.31 15.70
C HIS A 311 -7.74 -26.94 16.95
N PRO A 312 -7.97 -27.86 17.92
CA PRO A 312 -8.89 -27.67 19.04
C PRO A 312 -8.49 -26.56 20.06
N LYS A 313 -7.24 -26.10 20.05
CA LYS A 313 -6.76 -25.02 20.91
C LYS A 313 -6.95 -23.63 20.29
N ILE A 314 -7.40 -23.55 19.05
CA ILE A 314 -7.62 -22.31 18.30
C ILE A 314 -9.10 -21.96 18.37
N ARG A 315 -9.39 -20.75 18.83
CA ARG A 315 -10.73 -20.23 19.04
C ARG A 315 -11.34 -19.62 17.78
N PHE A 316 -10.52 -18.92 17.00
CA PHE A 316 -10.90 -18.37 15.71
C PHE A 316 -9.68 -18.23 14.79
N VAL A 317 -9.95 -18.25 13.49
CA VAL A 317 -9.00 -17.91 12.43
C VAL A 317 -9.64 -16.84 11.53
N ARG A 318 -8.88 -15.85 11.12
CA ARG A 318 -9.22 -14.86 10.10
C ARG A 318 -8.26 -15.01 8.95
N TYR A 319 -8.79 -15.33 7.81
CA TYR A 319 -8.04 -15.41 6.55
C TYR A 319 -9.04 -15.38 5.38
N PRO A 320 -9.03 -14.33 4.53
CA PRO A 320 -10.05 -14.17 3.49
C PRO A 320 -10.08 -15.28 2.42
N GLY A 321 -9.05 -16.14 2.37
CA GLY A 321 -9.02 -17.32 1.52
C GLY A 321 -9.73 -18.54 2.10
N LEU A 322 -10.19 -18.52 3.36
CA LEU A 322 -10.93 -19.61 3.97
C LEU A 322 -12.42 -19.54 3.62
N GLN A 323 -12.99 -20.64 3.17
CA GLN A 323 -14.43 -20.76 3.03
C GLN A 323 -15.10 -20.59 4.41
N GLY A 324 -16.05 -19.66 4.50
CA GLY A 324 -16.71 -19.28 5.76
C GLY A 324 -16.10 -18.08 6.50
N ASP A 325 -14.96 -17.54 6.03
CA ASP A 325 -14.54 -16.21 6.47
C ASP A 325 -15.53 -15.15 5.95
N PRO A 326 -15.89 -14.13 6.75
CA PRO A 326 -16.85 -13.10 6.34
C PRO A 326 -16.52 -12.42 5.01
N TYR A 327 -15.23 -12.34 4.66
CA TYR A 327 -14.76 -11.66 3.45
C TYR A 327 -14.41 -12.61 2.30
N TYR A 328 -14.72 -13.91 2.42
CA TYR A 328 -14.38 -14.89 1.39
C TYR A 328 -14.92 -14.52 0.00
N GLU A 329 -16.19 -14.12 -0.10
CA GLU A 329 -16.80 -13.78 -1.38
C GLU A 329 -16.15 -12.54 -2.02
N LEU A 330 -15.85 -11.49 -1.22
CA LEU A 330 -15.10 -10.33 -1.71
C LEU A 330 -13.66 -10.70 -2.13
N ALA A 331 -13.03 -11.59 -1.38
CA ALA A 331 -11.71 -12.09 -1.73
C ALA A 331 -11.74 -12.86 -3.05
N GLN A 332 -12.74 -13.72 -3.28
CA GLN A 332 -12.90 -14.42 -4.57
C GLN A 332 -13.19 -13.44 -5.72
N LYS A 333 -13.95 -12.37 -5.47
CA LYS A 333 -14.25 -11.34 -6.48
C LYS A 333 -13.00 -10.58 -6.90
N TYR A 334 -12.20 -10.10 -5.94
CA TYR A 334 -11.08 -9.19 -6.21
C TYR A 334 -9.74 -9.91 -6.38
N MET A 335 -9.56 -11.08 -5.76
CA MET A 335 -8.30 -11.81 -5.62
C MET A 335 -8.47 -13.32 -5.86
N PRO A 336 -9.03 -13.74 -7.01
CA PRO A 336 -9.37 -15.16 -7.26
C PRO A 336 -8.15 -16.09 -7.28
N ASN A 337 -6.93 -15.55 -7.44
CA ASN A 337 -5.69 -16.33 -7.52
C ASN A 337 -4.92 -16.38 -6.19
N GLY A 338 -5.48 -15.84 -5.12
CA GLY A 338 -4.87 -15.79 -3.79
C GLY A 338 -4.94 -14.42 -3.17
N THR A 339 -4.98 -14.34 -1.85
CA THR A 339 -5.12 -13.10 -1.08
C THR A 339 -3.76 -12.55 -0.64
N CYS A 340 -3.18 -13.16 0.38
CA CYS A 340 -1.86 -12.85 0.93
C CYS A 340 -1.35 -14.04 1.77
N GLY A 341 -0.17 -13.92 2.39
CA GLY A 341 0.38 -14.91 3.31
C GLY A 341 0.13 -14.59 4.79
N VAL A 342 -0.78 -13.65 5.11
CA VAL A 342 -1.02 -13.24 6.50
C VAL A 342 -2.27 -13.90 7.04
N VAL A 343 -2.15 -14.51 8.23
CA VAL A 343 -3.25 -15.17 8.97
C VAL A 343 -3.32 -14.57 10.37
N SER A 344 -4.51 -14.24 10.84
CA SER A 344 -4.76 -13.80 12.22
C SER A 344 -5.60 -14.84 12.94
N PHE A 345 -5.23 -15.21 14.17
CA PHE A 345 -5.94 -16.24 14.94
C PHE A 345 -5.84 -15.98 16.43
N GLY A 346 -6.73 -16.59 17.20
CA GLY A 346 -6.76 -16.51 18.65
C GLY A 346 -6.92 -17.88 19.31
N PHE A 347 -6.68 -17.94 20.63
CA PHE A 347 -6.55 -19.17 21.40
C PHE A 347 -7.69 -19.38 22.38
N GLU A 348 -8.11 -20.64 22.60
CA GLU A 348 -9.02 -20.98 23.69
C GLU A 348 -8.44 -20.65 25.08
N GLY A 349 -7.13 -20.75 25.26
CA GLY A 349 -6.40 -20.37 26.46
C GLY A 349 -6.12 -18.87 26.61
N GLY A 350 -6.63 -18.03 25.73
CA GLY A 350 -6.50 -16.58 25.78
C GLY A 350 -5.04 -16.09 25.61
N ARG A 351 -4.76 -14.89 26.16
CA ARG A 351 -3.45 -14.20 26.02
C ARG A 351 -2.26 -15.06 26.49
N ALA A 352 -2.39 -15.80 27.60
CA ALA A 352 -1.31 -16.63 28.12
C ALA A 352 -0.92 -17.77 27.15
N ALA A 353 -1.93 -18.37 26.51
CA ALA A 353 -1.72 -19.38 25.48
C ALA A 353 -1.01 -18.78 24.25
N ALA A 354 -1.42 -17.61 23.77
CA ALA A 354 -0.77 -16.88 22.67
C ALA A 354 0.71 -16.61 22.97
N GLU A 355 1.03 -16.14 24.16
CA GLU A 355 2.41 -15.85 24.58
C GLU A 355 3.24 -17.13 24.68
N GLN A 356 2.68 -18.22 25.23
CA GLN A 356 3.38 -19.52 25.33
C GLN A 356 3.64 -20.11 23.95
N PHE A 357 2.64 -20.08 23.06
CA PHE A 357 2.79 -20.50 21.67
C PHE A 357 3.94 -19.76 20.98
N MET A 358 3.93 -18.43 21.02
CA MET A 358 4.96 -17.63 20.35
C MET A 358 6.38 -17.90 20.89
N LYS A 359 6.53 -18.14 22.21
CA LYS A 359 7.83 -18.50 22.81
C LYS A 359 8.33 -19.86 22.36
N SER A 360 7.44 -20.76 21.93
CA SER A 360 7.74 -22.13 21.57
C SER A 360 8.07 -22.33 20.10
N LEU A 361 7.81 -21.33 19.25
CA LEU A 361 8.16 -21.36 17.83
C LEU A 361 9.68 -21.45 17.64
N LYS A 362 10.10 -22.24 16.65
CA LYS A 362 11.51 -22.48 16.31
C LYS A 362 11.88 -21.95 14.93
N LEU A 363 10.96 -22.01 13.95
CA LEU A 363 11.15 -21.50 12.62
C LEU A 363 10.61 -20.08 12.52
N ALA A 364 9.36 -19.85 12.93
CA ALA A 364 8.73 -18.54 12.87
C ALA A 364 9.33 -17.58 13.91
N GLN A 365 9.70 -16.37 13.49
CA GLN A 365 10.39 -15.39 14.32
C GLN A 365 9.41 -14.35 14.88
N ILE A 366 9.60 -13.94 16.13
CA ILE A 366 8.86 -12.80 16.70
C ILE A 366 9.44 -11.51 16.12
N ALA A 367 8.69 -10.83 15.27
CA ALA A 367 9.11 -9.59 14.63
C ALA A 367 7.93 -8.66 14.36
N THR A 368 8.19 -7.35 14.37
CA THR A 368 7.17 -6.35 13.95
C THR A 368 6.93 -6.35 12.46
N HIS A 369 7.81 -6.96 11.68
CA HIS A 369 7.71 -7.07 10.23
C HIS A 369 6.57 -7.98 9.79
N VAL A 370 6.22 -7.93 8.50
CA VAL A 370 5.18 -8.72 7.84
C VAL A 370 5.50 -8.79 6.36
N ALA A 371 5.06 -9.88 5.71
CA ALA A 371 5.20 -10.01 4.24
C ALA A 371 6.67 -10.07 3.78
N ASP A 372 7.44 -10.93 4.43
CA ASP A 372 8.85 -11.25 4.18
C ASP A 372 8.95 -12.71 3.70
N ALA A 373 10.05 -13.04 3.06
CA ALA A 373 10.39 -14.41 2.67
C ALA A 373 10.49 -15.37 3.88
N ARG A 374 10.75 -14.84 5.08
CA ARG A 374 10.80 -15.58 6.34
C ARG A 374 9.49 -15.45 7.10
N THR A 375 9.02 -16.57 7.65
CA THR A 375 7.84 -16.58 8.50
C THR A 375 8.09 -15.83 9.80
N CYS A 376 7.17 -14.92 10.15
CA CYS A 376 7.21 -14.19 11.40
C CYS A 376 5.85 -14.07 12.07
N VAL A 377 5.87 -13.84 13.39
CA VAL A 377 4.67 -13.68 14.23
C VAL A 377 4.72 -12.39 15.01
N LEU A 378 3.54 -11.84 15.27
CA LEU A 378 3.35 -10.66 16.12
C LEU A 378 2.11 -10.87 17.00
N HIS A 379 2.19 -10.46 18.26
CA HIS A 379 1.04 -10.30 19.15
C HIS A 379 0.67 -8.81 19.21
N PRO A 380 -0.37 -8.35 18.49
CA PRO A 380 -0.70 -6.93 18.40
C PRO A 380 -0.90 -6.25 19.75
N ALA A 381 -1.64 -6.89 20.67
CA ALA A 381 -1.93 -6.37 21.99
C ALA A 381 -0.69 -6.14 22.86
N ASN A 382 0.37 -6.96 22.69
CA ASN A 382 1.62 -6.81 23.44
C ASN A 382 2.70 -5.98 22.72
N ALA A 383 2.44 -5.58 21.47
CA ALA A 383 3.42 -4.87 20.64
C ALA A 383 2.82 -3.57 20.03
N THR A 384 2.25 -3.64 18.85
CA THR A 384 1.83 -2.47 18.08
C THR A 384 0.65 -1.70 18.67
N HIS A 385 -0.15 -2.33 19.54
CA HIS A 385 -1.34 -1.76 20.19
C HIS A 385 -1.23 -1.78 21.73
N ARG A 386 -0.01 -1.84 22.25
CA ARG A 386 0.27 -1.97 23.69
C ARG A 386 -0.29 -0.83 24.55
N GLN A 387 -0.56 0.33 23.97
CA GLN A 387 -1.14 1.47 24.67
C GLN A 387 -2.65 1.34 24.88
N MET A 388 -3.32 0.42 24.18
CA MET A 388 -4.77 0.18 24.26
C MET A 388 -5.08 -0.82 25.38
N ASN A 389 -6.18 -0.59 26.08
CA ASN A 389 -6.77 -1.59 26.96
C ASN A 389 -7.57 -2.63 26.14
N ASP A 390 -8.04 -3.70 26.80
CA ASP A 390 -8.71 -4.80 26.09
C ASP A 390 -10.05 -4.38 25.44
N GLU A 391 -10.76 -3.40 25.98
CA GLU A 391 -12.01 -2.87 25.41
C GLU A 391 -11.71 -2.06 24.14
N GLU A 392 -10.67 -1.23 24.17
CA GLU A 392 -10.20 -0.46 23.01
C GLU A 392 -9.68 -1.37 21.89
N LEU A 393 -8.96 -2.45 22.24
CA LEU A 393 -8.51 -3.46 21.28
C LEU A 393 -9.69 -4.11 20.56
N VAL A 394 -10.69 -4.56 21.31
CA VAL A 394 -11.91 -5.20 20.75
C VAL A 394 -12.66 -4.23 19.85
N ALA A 395 -12.79 -2.96 20.25
CA ALA A 395 -13.42 -1.93 19.43
C ALA A 395 -12.70 -1.70 18.08
N CYS A 396 -11.40 -1.97 18.03
CA CYS A 396 -10.59 -1.93 16.80
C CYS A 396 -10.55 -3.28 16.04
N GLY A 397 -11.37 -4.27 16.45
CA GLY A 397 -11.39 -5.60 15.81
C GLY A 397 -10.21 -6.50 16.18
N ILE A 398 -9.47 -6.18 17.24
CA ILE A 398 -8.28 -6.91 17.69
C ILE A 398 -8.64 -7.64 18.99
N SER A 399 -8.66 -8.97 18.96
CA SER A 399 -8.81 -9.76 20.18
C SER A 399 -7.51 -9.69 21.02
N PRO A 400 -7.61 -9.58 22.40
CA PRO A 400 -6.43 -9.54 23.26
C PRO A 400 -5.49 -10.76 23.15
N ASP A 401 -5.98 -11.88 22.63
CA ASP A 401 -5.23 -13.12 22.36
C ASP A 401 -4.84 -13.31 20.90
N MET A 402 -5.09 -12.30 20.06
CA MET A 402 -4.80 -12.40 18.62
C MET A 402 -3.30 -12.49 18.37
N VAL A 403 -2.90 -13.48 17.58
CA VAL A 403 -1.58 -13.58 16.96
C VAL A 403 -1.73 -13.37 15.46
N ARG A 404 -0.89 -12.53 14.88
CA ARG A 404 -0.74 -12.35 13.45
C ARG A 404 0.47 -13.15 12.97
N LEU A 405 0.24 -14.18 12.17
CA LEU A 405 1.25 -14.96 11.48
C LEU A 405 1.43 -14.41 10.07
N SER A 406 2.64 -14.10 9.66
CA SER A 406 3.00 -13.77 8.29
C SER A 406 3.82 -14.93 7.73
N CYS A 407 3.19 -15.76 6.92
CA CYS A 407 3.83 -16.92 6.30
C CYS A 407 4.83 -16.48 5.24
N GLY A 408 6.06 -16.92 5.37
CA GLY A 408 7.11 -16.76 4.38
C GLY A 408 6.96 -17.75 3.21
N ILE A 409 8.08 -18.02 2.55
CA ILE A 409 8.15 -18.92 1.40
C ILE A 409 8.92 -20.22 1.72
N GLU A 410 9.07 -20.53 3.00
CA GLU A 410 9.64 -21.80 3.46
C GLU A 410 8.77 -22.98 3.02
N SER A 411 9.28 -24.21 3.16
CA SER A 411 8.51 -25.43 2.93
C SER A 411 7.23 -25.42 3.80
N THR A 412 6.10 -25.71 3.17
CA THR A 412 4.80 -25.74 3.87
C THR A 412 4.82 -26.74 5.02
N GLU A 413 5.47 -27.89 4.82
CA GLU A 413 5.57 -28.98 5.79
C GLU A 413 6.35 -28.55 7.04
N ASP A 414 7.46 -27.81 6.86
CA ASP A 414 8.27 -27.30 7.96
C ASP A 414 7.52 -26.23 8.75
N LEU A 415 6.80 -25.34 8.05
CA LEU A 415 5.95 -24.34 8.67
C LEU A 415 4.87 -24.99 9.55
N LEU A 416 4.12 -25.96 9.01
CA LEU A 416 3.06 -26.63 9.75
C LEU A 416 3.63 -27.44 10.93
N ALA A 417 4.79 -28.07 10.78
CA ALA A 417 5.47 -28.78 11.86
C ALA A 417 5.88 -27.84 12.99
N ASP A 418 6.32 -26.60 12.67
CA ASP A 418 6.65 -25.61 13.68
C ASP A 418 5.40 -25.13 14.44
N LEU A 419 4.29 -24.89 13.75
CA LEU A 419 3.01 -24.55 14.38
C LEU A 419 2.50 -25.67 15.30
N GLU A 420 2.53 -26.94 14.84
CA GLU A 420 2.09 -28.09 15.61
C GLU A 420 2.90 -28.26 16.89
N GLN A 421 4.25 -28.23 16.81
CA GLN A 421 5.10 -28.40 17.97
C GLN A 421 4.95 -27.26 18.98
N ALA A 422 4.68 -26.02 18.52
CA ALA A 422 4.42 -24.90 19.40
C ALA A 422 3.03 -25.00 20.07
N LEU A 423 1.99 -25.43 19.33
CA LEU A 423 0.66 -25.70 19.86
C LEU A 423 0.66 -26.83 20.88
N ALA A 424 1.57 -27.81 20.78
CA ALA A 424 1.69 -28.88 21.77
C ALA A 424 2.07 -28.36 23.18
N THR A 425 2.64 -27.15 23.29
CA THR A 425 3.08 -26.55 24.57
C THR A 425 2.03 -25.69 25.26
N VAL A 426 0.89 -25.49 24.65
CA VAL A 426 -0.20 -24.60 25.12
C VAL A 426 -1.33 -25.41 25.75
#